data_13883b07afcc3547d029fa3345db8ddc
#
_entry.id   13883b07afcc3547d029fa3345db8ddc
#
_cell.length_a   1.000
_cell.length_b   1.000
_cell.length_c   1.000
_cell.angle_alpha   90.00
_cell.angle_beta   90.00
_cell.angle_gamma   90.00
#
_symmetry.space_group_name_H-M   'P 1'
#
loop_
_entity.id
_entity.type
_entity.pdbx_description
1 polymer ?
#
loop_
_entity_poly.entity_id
_entity_poly.type
_entity_poly.pdbx_seq_one_letter_code
_entity_poly.pdbx_strand_id
1 'polypeptide(L)'
;LSVLSDTKKCRTSLMRNKDTGEIVVKKEMGKESFSVYSLLKSIKNKNLIKVLECFRDEDKTIEIEEYVNGKRLDDYFREKKATLEQVVDVGIALCEGLAPMHKLNLVHRDIQPKNIIITNEGSLKIIDFDISRKENENATHDTTLLGTVGYAAPEQYGFAQTTNRSDIYSIGGVLKELSSFSELDKIIAKCMKMDPANRYENVEQLKNELEKIKDNGFGSGSYNDMEFG
;
A
#
# COMPACT_ATOMS: atom_id res chain seq x y z
N LEU A 1 15.38 -19.53 -6.73
CA LEU A 1 15.43 -19.33 -8.17
C LEU A 1 16.37 -18.18 -8.55
N SER A 2 16.17 -16.98 -8.07
CA SER A 2 17.04 -15.84 -8.33
C SER A 2 16.97 -14.81 -7.20
N VAL A 3 18.05 -14.02 -7.02
CA VAL A 3 18.02 -12.82 -6.18
C VAL A 3 17.40 -11.71 -7.00
N LEU A 4 16.34 -11.09 -6.47
CA LEU A 4 15.63 -9.97 -7.10
C LEU A 4 16.25 -8.62 -6.71
N SER A 5 16.66 -8.51 -5.45
CA SER A 5 17.29 -7.32 -4.88
C SER A 5 18.21 -7.73 -3.73
N ASP A 6 19.33 -7.03 -3.59
CA ASP A 6 20.27 -7.21 -2.47
C ASP A 6 20.73 -5.83 -2.01
N THR A 7 20.18 -5.34 -0.92
CA THR A 7 20.50 -4.06 -0.31
C THR A 7 21.04 -4.27 1.10
N LYS A 8 21.63 -3.23 1.71
CA LYS A 8 22.07 -3.29 3.11
C LYS A 8 20.94 -3.58 4.10
N LYS A 9 19.69 -3.29 3.74
CA LYS A 9 18.52 -3.42 4.64
C LYS A 9 17.70 -4.68 4.40
N CYS A 10 17.60 -5.11 3.13
CA CYS A 10 16.75 -6.22 2.74
C CYS A 10 17.34 -6.96 1.55
N ARG A 11 17.38 -8.29 1.64
CA ARG A 11 17.67 -9.17 0.51
C ARG A 11 16.40 -9.89 0.10
N THR A 12 15.98 -9.69 -1.15
CA THR A 12 14.76 -10.27 -1.72
C THR A 12 15.13 -11.33 -2.74
N SER A 13 14.55 -12.51 -2.62
CA SER A 13 14.84 -13.65 -3.48
C SER A 13 13.56 -14.35 -3.95
N LEU A 14 13.55 -14.75 -5.21
CA LEU A 14 12.50 -15.60 -5.75
C LEU A 14 12.83 -17.07 -5.44
N MET A 15 11.92 -17.75 -4.80
CA MET A 15 12.08 -19.13 -4.35
C MET A 15 10.98 -20.01 -4.96
N ARG A 16 11.22 -21.33 -4.96
CA ARG A 16 10.21 -22.33 -5.29
C ARG A 16 10.03 -23.24 -4.08
N ASN A 17 8.81 -23.39 -3.61
CA ASN A 17 8.46 -24.39 -2.63
C ASN A 17 8.74 -25.78 -3.21
N LYS A 18 9.52 -26.59 -2.51
CA LYS A 18 9.94 -27.93 -3.03
C LYS A 18 8.79 -28.93 -3.05
N ASP A 19 7.85 -28.78 -2.11
CA ASP A 19 6.74 -29.72 -1.94
C ASP A 19 5.55 -29.40 -2.86
N THR A 20 5.20 -28.09 -2.99
CA THR A 20 4.04 -27.65 -3.78
C THR A 20 4.42 -27.20 -5.19
N GLY A 21 5.69 -26.84 -5.42
CA GLY A 21 6.15 -26.24 -6.68
C GLY A 21 5.83 -24.76 -6.84
N GLU A 22 5.09 -24.18 -5.88
CA GLU A 22 4.69 -22.78 -5.92
C GLU A 22 5.88 -21.82 -5.85
N ILE A 23 5.78 -20.72 -6.58
CA ILE A 23 6.74 -19.62 -6.52
C ILE A 23 6.35 -18.71 -5.34
N VAL A 24 7.35 -18.35 -4.55
CA VAL A 24 7.22 -17.44 -3.40
C VAL A 24 8.36 -16.44 -3.40
N VAL A 25 8.18 -15.34 -2.71
CA VAL A 25 9.23 -14.35 -2.45
C VAL A 25 9.71 -14.51 -1.02
N LYS A 26 11.04 -14.60 -0.85
CA LYS A 26 11.70 -14.60 0.46
C LYS A 26 12.39 -13.27 0.66
N LYS A 27 12.14 -12.62 1.80
CA LYS A 27 12.85 -11.42 2.26
C LYS A 27 13.65 -11.74 3.52
N GLU A 28 14.90 -11.25 3.55
CA GLU A 28 15.80 -11.33 4.70
C GLU A 28 16.09 -9.91 5.15
N MET A 29 15.67 -9.55 6.34
CA MET A 29 15.70 -8.19 6.89
C MET A 29 16.31 -8.16 8.29
N GLY A 30 16.53 -6.96 8.84
CA GLY A 30 16.92 -6.79 10.23
C GLY A 30 15.84 -7.29 11.20
N LYS A 31 16.27 -7.65 12.42
CA LYS A 31 15.41 -8.21 13.49
C LYS A 31 14.24 -7.30 13.90
N GLU A 32 14.36 -6.00 13.68
CA GLU A 32 13.35 -4.98 13.98
C GLU A 32 12.07 -5.15 13.15
N SER A 33 12.18 -5.72 11.94
CA SER A 33 11.04 -5.93 11.04
C SER A 33 10.07 -7.03 11.52
N PHE A 34 10.51 -7.91 12.43
CA PHE A 34 9.73 -9.08 12.86
C PHE A 34 8.36 -8.71 13.42
N SER A 35 8.26 -7.66 14.24
CA SER A 35 6.99 -7.26 14.87
C SER A 35 5.95 -6.84 13.83
N VAL A 36 6.35 -6.14 12.78
CA VAL A 36 5.48 -5.69 11.69
C VAL A 36 5.01 -6.88 10.86
N TYR A 37 5.94 -7.70 10.36
CA TYR A 37 5.60 -8.83 9.49
C TYR A 37 4.83 -9.94 10.21
N SER A 38 5.04 -10.14 11.52
CA SER A 38 4.24 -11.05 12.34
C SER A 38 2.78 -10.60 12.43
N LEU A 39 2.52 -9.29 12.50
CA LEU A 39 1.16 -8.76 12.48
C LEU A 39 0.55 -8.85 11.08
N LEU A 40 1.30 -8.52 10.03
CA LEU A 40 0.86 -8.64 8.63
C LEU A 40 0.45 -10.08 8.28
N LYS A 41 1.17 -11.09 8.78
CA LYS A 41 0.81 -12.52 8.60
C LYS A 41 -0.60 -12.85 9.10
N SER A 42 -1.10 -12.14 10.10
CA SER A 42 -2.46 -12.34 10.64
C SER A 42 -3.56 -11.72 9.76
N ILE A 43 -3.20 -10.81 8.86
CA ILE A 43 -4.16 -10.09 8.01
C ILE A 43 -4.52 -10.96 6.80
N LYS A 44 -5.82 -11.17 6.59
CA LYS A 44 -6.36 -11.78 5.37
C LYS A 44 -7.10 -10.71 4.58
N ASN A 45 -6.50 -10.21 3.52
CA ASN A 45 -7.08 -9.17 2.69
C ASN A 45 -6.65 -9.36 1.23
N LYS A 46 -7.59 -9.22 0.28
CA LYS A 46 -7.32 -9.40 -1.15
C LYS A 46 -6.41 -8.34 -1.74
N ASN A 47 -6.43 -7.13 -1.16
CA ASN A 47 -5.67 -5.97 -1.63
C ASN A 47 -4.31 -5.79 -0.93
N LEU A 48 -3.92 -6.73 -0.05
CA LEU A 48 -2.58 -6.80 0.53
C LEU A 48 -1.85 -8.04 0.05
N ILE A 49 -0.52 -7.94 -0.09
CA ILE A 49 0.32 -9.11 -0.26
C ILE A 49 0.11 -10.06 0.91
N LYS A 50 -0.02 -11.35 0.63
CA LYS A 50 -0.20 -12.37 1.66
C LYS A 50 1.17 -12.80 2.21
N VAL A 51 1.43 -12.50 3.46
CA VAL A 51 2.56 -13.06 4.20
C VAL A 51 2.22 -14.51 4.57
N LEU A 52 3.00 -15.44 4.03
CA LEU A 52 2.82 -16.89 4.24
C LEU A 52 3.49 -17.32 5.53
N GLU A 53 4.76 -16.92 5.72
CA GLU A 53 5.56 -17.21 6.88
C GLU A 53 6.37 -16.00 7.32
N CYS A 54 6.58 -15.90 8.66
CA CYS A 54 7.48 -14.92 9.26
C CYS A 54 8.11 -15.56 10.50
N PHE A 55 9.45 -15.59 10.57
CA PHE A 55 10.19 -16.14 11.70
C PHE A 55 11.53 -15.43 11.88
N ARG A 56 12.14 -15.64 13.03
CA ARG A 56 13.49 -15.14 13.34
C ARG A 56 14.51 -16.22 13.03
N ASP A 57 15.60 -15.82 12.42
CA ASP A 57 16.77 -16.63 12.15
C ASP A 57 18.01 -15.84 12.58
N GLU A 58 18.55 -16.19 13.76
CA GLU A 58 19.61 -15.42 14.43
C GLU A 58 19.24 -13.94 14.61
N ASP A 59 19.99 -13.01 13.99
CA ASP A 59 19.75 -11.57 14.04
C ASP A 59 18.90 -11.04 12.88
N LYS A 60 18.26 -11.93 12.13
CA LYS A 60 17.44 -11.58 10.96
C LYS A 60 15.98 -11.93 11.17
N THR A 61 15.14 -11.20 10.46
CA THR A 61 13.76 -11.57 10.17
C THR A 61 13.72 -12.21 8.80
N ILE A 62 13.15 -13.41 8.72
CA ILE A 62 12.85 -14.10 7.46
C ILE A 62 11.35 -14.00 7.24
N GLU A 63 10.99 -13.50 6.08
CA GLU A 63 9.60 -13.41 5.64
C GLU A 63 9.45 -14.15 4.31
N ILE A 64 8.36 -14.89 4.18
CA ILE A 64 7.93 -15.55 2.95
C ILE A 64 6.57 -15.02 2.59
N GLU A 65 6.45 -14.45 1.39
CA GLU A 65 5.19 -13.91 0.87
C GLU A 65 4.81 -14.57 -0.46
N GLU A 66 3.55 -14.46 -0.83
CA GLU A 66 3.08 -14.91 -2.14
C GLU A 66 3.84 -14.18 -3.25
N TYR A 67 4.06 -14.86 -4.36
CA TYR A 67 4.49 -14.21 -5.59
C TYR A 67 3.27 -13.66 -6.33
N VAL A 68 3.24 -12.35 -6.56
CA VAL A 68 2.16 -11.70 -7.30
C VAL A 68 2.55 -11.57 -8.76
N ASN A 69 1.76 -12.20 -9.65
CA ASN A 69 1.92 -12.07 -11.09
C ASN A 69 1.09 -10.89 -11.59
N GLY A 70 1.75 -9.85 -12.10
CA GLY A 70 1.10 -8.62 -12.51
C GLY A 70 2.09 -7.53 -12.92
N LYS A 71 1.58 -6.33 -13.12
CA LYS A 71 2.37 -5.13 -13.44
C LYS A 71 2.29 -4.13 -12.30
N ARG A 72 3.37 -3.43 -12.01
CA ARG A 72 3.33 -2.27 -11.11
C ARG A 72 2.41 -1.20 -11.67
N LEU A 73 1.78 -0.43 -10.80
CA LEU A 73 0.77 0.56 -11.19
C LEU A 73 1.32 1.62 -12.14
N ASP A 74 2.57 2.08 -11.93
CA ASP A 74 3.26 3.01 -12.81
C ASP A 74 3.53 2.40 -14.20
N ASP A 75 3.90 1.13 -14.26
CA ASP A 75 4.10 0.41 -15.52
C ASP A 75 2.76 0.15 -16.22
N TYR A 76 1.72 -0.15 -15.45
CA TYR A 76 0.39 -0.46 -15.98
C TYR A 76 -0.23 0.73 -16.73
N PHE A 77 -0.10 1.93 -16.17
CA PHE A 77 -0.64 3.17 -16.76
C PHE A 77 0.38 3.99 -17.57
N ARG A 78 1.58 3.46 -17.82
CA ARG A 78 2.64 4.17 -18.57
C ARG A 78 2.23 4.56 -19.98
N GLU A 79 1.55 3.67 -20.69
CA GLU A 79 1.18 3.86 -22.09
C GLU A 79 -0.29 4.24 -22.27
N LYS A 80 -1.11 4.04 -21.27
CA LYS A 80 -2.57 4.23 -21.34
C LYS A 80 -3.05 5.04 -20.14
N LYS A 81 -3.64 6.20 -20.41
CA LYS A 81 -4.23 7.01 -19.34
C LYS A 81 -5.34 6.24 -18.64
N ALA A 82 -5.38 6.32 -17.32
CA ALA A 82 -6.45 5.73 -16.52
C ALA A 82 -7.79 6.43 -16.80
N THR A 83 -8.88 5.69 -16.81
CA THR A 83 -10.23 6.25 -16.80
C THR A 83 -10.59 6.72 -15.39
N LEU A 84 -11.63 7.57 -15.26
CA LEU A 84 -12.11 8.00 -13.94
C LEU A 84 -12.49 6.79 -13.06
N GLU A 85 -13.18 5.82 -13.65
CA GLU A 85 -13.56 4.58 -12.95
C GLU A 85 -12.34 3.84 -12.41
N GLN A 86 -11.32 3.61 -13.24
CA GLN A 86 -10.10 2.94 -12.82
C GLN A 86 -9.37 3.70 -11.70
N VAL A 87 -9.33 5.04 -11.75
CA VAL A 87 -8.70 5.83 -10.68
C VAL A 87 -9.48 5.71 -9.37
N VAL A 88 -10.82 5.74 -9.44
CA VAL A 88 -11.69 5.55 -8.28
C VAL A 88 -11.51 4.15 -7.69
N ASP A 89 -11.48 3.11 -8.53
CA ASP A 89 -11.29 1.71 -8.10
C ASP A 89 -9.92 1.49 -7.46
N VAL A 90 -8.86 2.10 -7.99
CA VAL A 90 -7.53 2.10 -7.34
C VAL A 90 -7.62 2.72 -5.95
N GLY A 91 -8.27 3.86 -5.80
CA GLY A 91 -8.43 4.53 -4.50
C GLY A 91 -9.22 3.69 -3.49
N ILE A 92 -10.32 3.07 -3.92
CA ILE A 92 -11.14 2.18 -3.09
C ILE A 92 -10.32 0.97 -2.65
N ALA A 93 -9.63 0.31 -3.57
CA ALA A 93 -8.82 -0.88 -3.28
C ALA A 93 -7.65 -0.57 -2.32
N LEU A 94 -7.02 0.60 -2.44
CA LEU A 94 -5.99 1.07 -1.48
C LEU A 94 -6.59 1.27 -0.08
N CYS A 95 -7.77 1.88 0.02
CA CYS A 95 -8.47 2.02 1.30
C CYS A 95 -8.82 0.66 1.91
N GLU A 96 -9.34 -0.29 1.12
CA GLU A 96 -9.67 -1.64 1.57
C GLU A 96 -8.44 -2.41 2.04
N GLY A 97 -7.32 -2.27 1.34
CA GLY A 97 -6.05 -2.89 1.72
C GLY A 97 -5.52 -2.36 3.04
N LEU A 98 -5.52 -1.04 3.23
CA LEU A 98 -4.94 -0.40 4.41
C LEU A 98 -5.83 -0.48 5.65
N ALA A 99 -7.15 -0.60 5.51
CA ALA A 99 -8.08 -0.63 6.64
C ALA A 99 -7.72 -1.68 7.72
N PRO A 100 -7.42 -2.95 7.42
CA PRO A 100 -7.03 -3.93 8.43
C PRO A 100 -5.66 -3.64 9.06
N MET A 101 -4.73 -3.00 8.34
CA MET A 101 -3.45 -2.56 8.90
C MET A 101 -3.66 -1.47 9.94
N HIS A 102 -4.43 -0.44 9.59
CA HIS A 102 -4.74 0.68 10.47
C HIS A 102 -5.47 0.25 11.74
N LYS A 103 -6.35 -0.78 11.66
CA LYS A 103 -6.97 -1.39 12.85
C LYS A 103 -5.97 -2.03 13.81
N LEU A 104 -4.80 -2.44 13.32
CA LEU A 104 -3.69 -2.96 14.12
C LEU A 104 -2.67 -1.87 14.49
N ASN A 105 -2.99 -0.59 14.25
CA ASN A 105 -2.09 0.55 14.39
C ASN A 105 -0.81 0.40 13.56
N LEU A 106 -0.88 -0.26 12.41
CA LEU A 106 0.21 -0.34 11.43
C LEU A 106 0.02 0.72 10.35
N VAL A 107 1.05 1.52 10.12
CA VAL A 107 1.12 2.52 9.05
C VAL A 107 2.09 2.04 7.98
N HIS A 108 1.70 2.10 6.72
CA HIS A 108 2.50 1.61 5.59
C HIS A 108 3.69 2.52 5.29
N ARG A 109 3.48 3.85 5.21
CA ARG A 109 4.47 4.92 5.05
C ARG A 109 5.13 5.04 3.68
N ASP A 110 4.87 4.11 2.76
CA ASP A 110 5.41 4.13 1.39
C ASP A 110 4.38 3.70 0.33
N ILE A 111 3.16 4.25 0.42
CA ILE A 111 2.15 4.06 -0.61
C ILE A 111 2.55 4.90 -1.82
N GLN A 112 2.90 4.21 -2.91
CA GLN A 112 3.32 4.79 -4.20
C GLN A 112 3.09 3.78 -5.32
N PRO A 113 3.00 4.20 -6.60
CA PRO A 113 2.71 3.30 -7.73
C PRO A 113 3.63 2.09 -7.85
N LYS A 114 4.91 2.22 -7.47
CA LYS A 114 5.89 1.12 -7.49
C LYS A 114 5.59 0.01 -6.48
N ASN A 115 4.88 0.34 -5.39
CA ASN A 115 4.51 -0.59 -4.31
C ASN A 115 3.07 -1.08 -4.45
N ILE A 116 2.49 -0.93 -5.64
CA ILE A 116 1.14 -1.38 -5.98
C ILE A 116 1.23 -2.22 -7.25
N ILE A 117 0.66 -3.43 -7.23
CA ILE A 117 0.60 -4.32 -8.39
C ILE A 117 -0.86 -4.49 -8.81
N ILE A 118 -1.12 -4.32 -10.11
CA ILE A 118 -2.33 -4.81 -10.76
C ILE A 118 -2.03 -6.23 -11.23
N THR A 119 -2.76 -7.21 -10.67
CA THR A 119 -2.58 -8.62 -11.01
C THR A 119 -3.12 -8.92 -12.41
N ASN A 120 -2.71 -10.04 -12.98
CA ASN A 120 -3.24 -10.48 -14.29
C ASN A 120 -4.75 -10.78 -14.25
N GLU A 121 -5.31 -11.02 -13.06
CA GLU A 121 -6.74 -11.22 -12.83
C GLU A 121 -7.50 -9.91 -12.60
N GLY A 122 -6.81 -8.76 -12.74
CA GLY A 122 -7.43 -7.44 -12.58
C GLY A 122 -7.64 -6.98 -11.13
N SER A 123 -7.01 -7.60 -10.14
CA SER A 123 -7.08 -7.14 -8.75
C SER A 123 -5.86 -6.29 -8.38
N LEU A 124 -6.00 -5.41 -7.38
CA LEU A 124 -4.90 -4.60 -6.87
C LEU A 124 -4.33 -5.22 -5.59
N LYS A 125 -2.99 -5.24 -5.50
CA LYS A 125 -2.27 -5.63 -4.28
C LYS A 125 -1.24 -4.59 -3.87
N ILE A 126 -1.28 -4.20 -2.60
CA ILE A 126 -0.26 -3.38 -1.95
C ILE A 126 0.87 -4.32 -1.51
N ILE A 127 2.09 -3.94 -1.83
CA ILE A 127 3.31 -4.70 -1.53
C ILE A 127 4.32 -3.81 -0.82
N ASP A 128 5.37 -4.41 -0.26
CA ASP A 128 6.53 -3.74 0.31
C ASP A 128 6.27 -2.92 1.58
N PHE A 129 6.47 -3.58 2.72
CA PHE A 129 6.27 -3.02 4.06
C PHE A 129 7.59 -2.70 4.77
N ASP A 130 8.69 -2.54 4.03
CA ASP A 130 10.04 -2.40 4.59
C ASP A 130 10.20 -1.20 5.53
N ILE A 131 9.41 -0.14 5.34
CA ILE A 131 9.38 1.03 6.23
C ILE A 131 8.09 1.18 7.02
N SER A 132 7.23 0.16 6.98
CA SER A 132 6.00 0.13 7.76
C SER A 132 6.34 0.08 9.26
N ARG A 133 5.49 0.71 10.06
CA ARG A 133 5.72 0.84 11.49
C ARG A 133 4.41 0.73 12.27
N LYS A 134 4.54 0.19 13.49
CA LYS A 134 3.47 0.31 14.48
C LYS A 134 3.45 1.75 15.00
N GLU A 135 2.28 2.36 15.01
CA GLU A 135 2.05 3.68 15.59
C GLU A 135 2.43 3.66 17.08
N ASN A 136 3.21 4.64 17.52
CA ASN A 136 3.66 4.70 18.91
C ASN A 136 2.98 5.89 19.60
N GLU A 137 1.99 5.61 20.44
CA GLU A 137 1.19 6.61 21.16
C GLU A 137 2.03 7.56 22.05
N ASN A 138 3.26 7.17 22.41
CA ASN A 138 4.14 7.95 23.29
C ASN A 138 5.22 8.73 22.53
N ALA A 139 5.32 8.61 21.19
CA ALA A 139 6.32 9.33 20.41
C ALA A 139 5.72 10.62 19.82
N THR A 140 6.48 11.71 19.93
CA THR A 140 6.08 13.01 19.35
C THR A 140 6.63 13.23 17.95
N HIS A 141 7.69 12.50 17.57
CA HIS A 141 8.35 12.62 16.27
C HIS A 141 8.89 11.28 15.79
N ASP A 142 8.91 11.09 14.49
CA ASP A 142 9.67 10.00 13.87
C ASP A 142 11.15 10.37 13.80
N THR A 143 12.01 9.42 14.20
CA THR A 143 13.46 9.64 14.29
C THR A 143 14.19 9.48 12.96
N THR A 144 13.52 9.04 11.90
CA THR A 144 14.12 8.73 10.60
C THR A 144 13.28 9.37 9.49
N LEU A 145 13.94 10.13 8.62
CA LEU A 145 13.33 10.65 7.39
C LEU A 145 13.09 9.47 6.44
N LEU A 146 11.84 9.18 6.14
CA LEU A 146 11.45 8.04 5.32
C LEU A 146 10.31 8.42 4.38
N GLY A 147 10.31 7.78 3.22
CA GLY A 147 9.28 7.93 2.22
C GLY A 147 9.79 8.47 0.89
N THR A 148 8.97 8.30 -0.13
CA THR A 148 9.29 8.68 -1.50
C THR A 148 8.80 10.10 -1.78
N VAL A 149 9.68 10.95 -2.34
CA VAL A 149 9.34 12.33 -2.71
C VAL A 149 8.13 12.35 -3.64
N GLY A 150 7.16 13.20 -3.32
CA GLY A 150 5.89 13.31 -4.07
C GLY A 150 4.73 12.53 -3.43
N TYR A 151 5.00 11.48 -2.65
CA TYR A 151 3.99 10.65 -1.99
C TYR A 151 4.09 10.72 -0.46
N ALA A 152 5.29 10.88 0.08
CA ALA A 152 5.51 10.96 1.51
C ALA A 152 4.82 12.19 2.11
N ALA A 153 4.07 11.96 3.18
CA ALA A 153 3.40 13.03 3.91
C ALA A 153 4.40 13.95 4.60
N PRO A 154 4.08 15.25 4.79
CA PRO A 154 5.00 16.23 5.39
C PRO A 154 5.57 15.79 6.73
N GLU A 155 4.77 15.14 7.58
CA GLU A 155 5.19 14.63 8.88
C GLU A 155 6.26 13.55 8.79
N GLN A 156 6.37 12.81 7.69
CA GLN A 156 7.41 11.79 7.47
C GLN A 156 8.81 12.39 7.33
N TYR A 157 8.90 13.70 7.11
CA TYR A 157 10.18 14.42 7.07
C TYR A 157 10.67 14.86 8.46
N GLY A 158 10.16 14.25 9.55
CA GLY A 158 10.65 14.47 10.92
C GLY A 158 9.95 15.59 11.67
N PHE A 159 8.88 16.17 11.13
CA PHE A 159 8.14 17.26 11.78
C PHE A 159 7.13 16.79 12.83
N ALA A 160 6.63 15.54 12.67
CA ALA A 160 5.67 14.93 13.59
C ALA A 160 5.71 13.39 13.48
N GLN A 161 4.89 12.72 14.27
CA GLN A 161 4.70 11.27 14.18
C GLN A 161 3.79 10.92 12.99
N THR A 162 4.16 9.87 12.26
CA THR A 162 3.31 9.29 11.22
C THR A 162 2.15 8.51 11.83
N THR A 163 0.98 8.67 11.26
CA THR A 163 -0.27 7.99 11.64
C THR A 163 -0.95 7.41 10.39
N ASN A 164 -2.10 6.77 10.55
CA ASN A 164 -2.95 6.33 9.44
C ASN A 164 -3.24 7.46 8.42
N ARG A 165 -3.24 8.72 8.86
CA ARG A 165 -3.45 9.89 8.00
C ARG A 165 -2.25 10.19 7.08
N SER A 166 -1.09 9.64 7.38
CA SER A 166 0.07 9.72 6.48
C SER A 166 -0.14 8.85 5.23
N ASP A 167 -0.70 7.64 5.40
CA ASP A 167 -1.07 6.80 4.26
C ASP A 167 -2.18 7.43 3.41
N ILE A 168 -3.14 8.16 4.03
CA ILE A 168 -4.19 8.91 3.31
C ILE A 168 -3.57 10.00 2.42
N TYR A 169 -2.54 10.71 2.91
CA TYR A 169 -1.80 11.67 2.09
C TYR A 169 -1.18 10.98 0.86
N SER A 170 -0.54 9.83 1.08
CA SER A 170 0.10 9.07 0.01
C SER A 170 -0.90 8.54 -1.01
N ILE A 171 -2.09 8.08 -0.57
CA ILE A 171 -3.20 7.76 -1.49
C ILE A 171 -3.55 8.99 -2.35
N GLY A 172 -3.69 10.16 -1.73
CA GLY A 172 -3.92 11.41 -2.46
C GLY A 172 -2.87 11.67 -3.53
N GLY A 173 -1.59 11.39 -3.25
CA GLY A 173 -0.48 11.47 -4.21
C GLY A 173 -0.65 10.51 -5.40
N VAL A 174 -1.01 9.25 -5.12
CA VAL A 174 -1.27 8.25 -6.18
C VAL A 174 -2.46 8.66 -7.05
N LEU A 175 -3.58 9.06 -6.44
CA LEU A 175 -4.75 9.53 -7.19
C LEU A 175 -4.44 10.74 -8.05
N LYS A 176 -3.66 11.70 -7.54
CA LYS A 176 -3.23 12.90 -8.27
C LYS A 176 -2.38 12.55 -9.50
N GLU A 177 -1.50 11.57 -9.40
CA GLU A 177 -0.66 11.14 -10.53
C GLU A 177 -1.49 10.48 -11.63
N LEU A 178 -2.45 9.64 -11.25
CA LEU A 178 -3.30 8.92 -12.20
C LEU A 178 -4.40 9.79 -12.81
N SER A 179 -4.80 10.88 -12.14
CA SER A 179 -6.02 11.63 -12.44
C SER A 179 -5.76 12.94 -13.15
N SER A 180 -6.60 13.21 -14.17
CA SER A 180 -6.86 14.56 -14.71
C SER A 180 -8.34 14.93 -14.59
N PHE A 181 -9.08 14.29 -13.69
CA PHE A 181 -10.53 14.40 -13.56
C PHE A 181 -10.89 15.36 -12.42
N SER A 182 -11.65 16.42 -12.75
CA SER A 182 -12.09 17.46 -11.79
C SER A 182 -12.96 16.92 -10.65
N GLU A 183 -13.64 15.80 -10.87
CA GLU A 183 -14.45 15.10 -9.88
C GLU A 183 -13.63 14.65 -8.66
N LEU A 184 -12.35 14.38 -8.86
CA LEU A 184 -11.43 13.94 -7.79
C LEU A 184 -10.69 15.09 -7.10
N ASP A 185 -10.72 16.32 -7.65
CA ASP A 185 -9.91 17.44 -7.16
C ASP A 185 -10.13 17.73 -5.66
N LYS A 186 -11.39 17.74 -5.23
CA LYS A 186 -11.72 18.00 -3.80
C LYS A 186 -11.24 16.90 -2.88
N ILE A 187 -11.34 15.64 -3.32
CA ILE A 187 -10.88 14.47 -2.56
C ILE A 187 -9.37 14.50 -2.44
N ILE A 188 -8.66 14.67 -3.57
CA ILE A 188 -7.20 14.75 -3.61
C ILE A 188 -6.70 15.92 -2.75
N ALA A 189 -7.29 17.10 -2.91
CA ALA A 189 -6.92 18.27 -2.13
C ALA A 189 -7.11 18.08 -0.62
N LYS A 190 -8.15 17.32 -0.19
CA LYS A 190 -8.37 16.99 1.21
C LYS A 190 -7.37 15.95 1.72
N CYS A 191 -7.09 14.90 0.95
CA CYS A 191 -6.07 13.91 1.29
C CYS A 191 -4.69 14.57 1.52
N MET A 192 -4.33 15.53 0.66
CA MET A 192 -2.99 16.15 0.63
C MET A 192 -2.88 17.44 1.46
N LYS A 193 -3.76 17.69 2.43
CA LYS A 193 -3.60 18.79 3.39
C LYS A 193 -2.30 18.62 4.16
N MET A 194 -1.58 19.74 4.38
CA MET A 194 -0.31 19.75 5.13
C MET A 194 -0.51 19.26 6.57
N ASP A 195 -1.52 19.80 7.27
CA ASP A 195 -1.90 19.35 8.60
C ASP A 195 -2.72 18.05 8.51
N PRO A 196 -2.24 16.93 9.12
CA PRO A 196 -2.97 15.68 9.15
C PRO A 196 -4.39 15.80 9.74
N ALA A 197 -4.63 16.74 10.68
CA ALA A 197 -5.95 16.95 11.28
C ALA A 197 -7.00 17.40 10.26
N ASN A 198 -6.58 18.03 9.17
CA ASN A 198 -7.45 18.52 8.11
C ASN A 198 -7.69 17.53 6.97
N ARG A 199 -7.11 16.32 7.05
CA ARG A 199 -7.34 15.21 6.12
C ARG A 199 -8.60 14.41 6.50
N TYR A 200 -8.87 13.33 5.78
CA TYR A 200 -9.82 12.32 6.25
C TYR A 200 -9.31 11.68 7.55
N GLU A 201 -10.23 11.32 8.43
CA GLU A 201 -9.88 10.73 9.72
C GLU A 201 -9.30 9.32 9.59
N ASN A 202 -9.87 8.56 8.65
CA ASN A 202 -9.49 7.18 8.35
C ASN A 202 -9.77 6.85 6.88
N VAL A 203 -9.29 5.70 6.43
CA VAL A 203 -9.47 5.25 5.04
C VAL A 203 -10.91 4.90 4.71
N GLU A 204 -11.74 4.56 5.68
CA GLU A 204 -13.17 4.31 5.48
C GLU A 204 -13.90 5.59 5.06
N GLN A 205 -13.60 6.75 5.68
CA GLN A 205 -14.17 8.03 5.23
C GLN A 205 -13.74 8.37 3.81
N LEU A 206 -12.46 8.16 3.46
CA LEU A 206 -11.98 8.39 2.09
C LEU A 206 -12.68 7.45 1.11
N LYS A 207 -12.79 6.17 1.43
CA LYS A 207 -13.49 5.18 0.61
C LYS A 207 -14.92 5.60 0.31
N ASN A 208 -15.68 6.00 1.33
CA ASN A 208 -17.08 6.43 1.18
C ASN A 208 -17.22 7.63 0.22
N GLU A 209 -16.26 8.57 0.21
CA GLU A 209 -16.28 9.69 -0.73
C GLU A 209 -15.97 9.24 -2.18
N LEU A 210 -15.08 8.27 -2.36
CA LEU A 210 -14.79 7.70 -3.67
C LEU A 210 -15.97 6.89 -4.20
N GLU A 211 -16.65 6.11 -3.36
CA GLU A 211 -17.85 5.35 -3.71
C GLU A 211 -18.98 6.27 -4.19
N LYS A 212 -19.16 7.43 -3.60
CA LYS A 212 -20.15 8.42 -4.09
C LYS A 212 -19.89 8.87 -5.52
N ILE A 213 -18.62 9.00 -5.93
CA ILE A 213 -18.29 9.30 -7.34
C ILE A 213 -18.70 8.13 -8.22
N LYS A 214 -18.42 6.90 -7.79
CA LYS A 214 -18.79 5.69 -8.52
C LYS A 214 -20.29 5.59 -8.72
N ASP A 215 -21.07 5.79 -7.67
CA ASP A 215 -22.53 5.71 -7.69
C ASP A 215 -23.17 6.80 -8.56
N ASN A 216 -22.63 8.02 -8.52
CA ASN A 216 -23.16 9.15 -9.28
C ASN A 216 -22.70 9.18 -10.75
N GLY A 217 -21.55 8.57 -11.07
CA GLY A 217 -20.92 8.66 -12.38
C GLY A 217 -21.18 7.47 -13.31
N PHE A 218 -21.38 6.28 -12.74
CA PHE A 218 -21.36 5.04 -13.56
C PHE A 218 -22.67 4.23 -13.56
N GLY A 219 -23.73 4.69 -12.83
CA GLY A 219 -25.01 3.98 -12.75
C GLY A 219 -24.88 2.59 -12.11
N SER A 220 -25.92 2.07 -11.48
CA SER A 220 -25.94 0.78 -10.77
C SER A 220 -25.68 -0.42 -11.69
N GLY A 221 -24.43 -0.64 -12.09
CA GLY A 221 -23.94 -1.86 -12.69
C GLY A 221 -23.33 -2.74 -11.60
N SER A 222 -23.73 -3.99 -11.58
CA SER A 222 -23.35 -5.01 -10.60
C SER A 222 -21.87 -4.99 -10.25
N TYR A 223 -21.58 -4.92 -8.95
CA TYR A 223 -20.27 -5.19 -8.36
C TYR A 223 -19.81 -6.62 -8.69
N ASN A 224 -19.08 -6.80 -9.75
CA ASN A 224 -18.30 -7.99 -9.99
C ASN A 224 -16.96 -7.57 -10.57
N ASP A 225 -15.92 -7.83 -9.79
CA ASP A 225 -14.49 -7.84 -10.11
C ASP A 225 -13.96 -6.67 -10.97
N MET A 226 -12.96 -5.96 -10.40
CA MET A 226 -12.19 -4.97 -11.14
C MET A 226 -11.66 -5.59 -12.43
N GLU A 227 -12.31 -5.33 -13.56
CA GLU A 227 -11.78 -5.68 -14.86
C GLU A 227 -10.83 -4.57 -15.34
N PHE A 228 -9.56 -4.71 -15.02
CA PHE A 228 -8.50 -4.05 -15.74
C PHE A 228 -8.26 -4.84 -17.04
N GLY A 229 -9.09 -4.58 -18.05
CA GLY A 229 -8.97 -5.19 -19.37
C GLY A 229 -7.79 -4.64 -20.20
#